data_739ffeff4978df01037c04da27caabfa
#
_entry.id   739ffeff4978df01037c04da27caabfa
#
_cell.length_a   1.000
_cell.length_b   1.000
_cell.length_c   1.000
_cell.angle_alpha   90.00
_cell.angle_beta   90.00
_cell.angle_gamma   90.00
#
_symmetry.space_group_name_H-M   'P 1'
#
loop_
_entity.id
_entity.type
_entity.pdbx_description
1 polymer ?
#
loop_
_entity_poly.entity_id
_entity_poly.type
_entity_poly.pdbx_seq_one_letter_code
_entity_poly.pdbx_strand_id
1 'polypeptide(L)'
;MSVTIDTECDKSPNWSNSNPLTFNSVYEAIPKTLQPLFESYSLKPTYFLSPEVIEDESCVKILSSIKNNCELGTHLHADYIEPSKSFVNFSGRETHAFQTDYSPEIEFEKLLNLTNNFND
;
A
#
# COMPACT_ATOMS: atom_id res chain seq x y z
N MET A 1 5.84 15.04 -16.73
CA MET A 1 4.72 14.10 -16.51
C MET A 1 5.00 13.39 -15.20
N SER A 2 4.04 13.35 -14.28
CA SER A 2 4.14 12.60 -13.02
C SER A 2 3.29 11.34 -13.14
N VAL A 3 3.81 10.22 -12.65
CA VAL A 3 3.10 8.93 -12.59
C VAL A 3 3.08 8.50 -11.13
N THR A 4 1.90 8.30 -10.59
CA THR A 4 1.70 7.81 -9.23
C THR A 4 0.93 6.49 -9.25
N ILE A 5 1.26 5.57 -8.37
CA ILE A 5 0.67 4.24 -8.30
C ILE A 5 0.38 3.92 -6.84
N ASP A 6 -0.90 3.77 -6.52
CA ASP A 6 -1.31 3.22 -5.23
C ASP A 6 -0.91 1.75 -5.20
N THR A 7 -0.13 1.39 -4.19
CA THR A 7 0.52 0.09 -4.08
C THR A 7 0.00 -0.62 -2.85
N GLU A 8 -0.81 -1.64 -3.09
CA GLU A 8 -1.60 -2.35 -2.09
C GLU A 8 -1.44 -3.87 -2.23
N CYS A 9 -2.03 -4.64 -1.31
CA CYS A 9 -2.18 -6.08 -1.49
C CYS A 9 -3.07 -6.40 -2.70
N ASP A 10 -2.89 -7.60 -3.26
CA ASP A 10 -3.69 -8.04 -4.40
C ASP A 10 -5.18 -8.10 -4.05
N LYS A 11 -6.00 -7.61 -4.95
CA LYS A 11 -7.47 -7.66 -4.87
C LYS A 11 -8.02 -8.68 -5.85
N SER A 12 -9.08 -9.37 -5.45
CA SER A 12 -9.86 -10.20 -6.36
C SER A 12 -10.67 -9.32 -7.34
N PRO A 13 -11.26 -9.89 -8.42
CA PRO A 13 -12.08 -9.12 -9.35
C PRO A 13 -13.26 -8.37 -8.73
N ASN A 14 -13.74 -8.80 -7.57
CA ASN A 14 -14.79 -8.13 -6.79
C ASN A 14 -14.25 -7.28 -5.65
N TRP A 15 -12.98 -6.88 -5.72
CA TRP A 15 -12.29 -6.01 -4.77
C TRP A 15 -12.20 -6.54 -3.33
N SER A 16 -12.31 -7.85 -3.14
CA SER A 16 -12.07 -8.45 -1.83
C SER A 16 -10.59 -8.84 -1.66
N ASN A 17 -10.11 -8.77 -0.42
CA ASN A 17 -8.78 -9.22 -0.04
C ASN A 17 -8.76 -10.74 0.13
N SER A 18 -7.64 -11.35 -0.22
CA SER A 18 -7.39 -12.76 0.12
C SER A 18 -7.02 -12.91 1.60
N ASN A 19 -7.20 -14.11 2.12
CA ASN A 19 -6.70 -14.46 3.45
C ASN A 19 -5.98 -15.83 3.36
N PRO A 20 -4.64 -15.88 3.52
CA PRO A 20 -3.75 -14.74 3.80
C PRO A 20 -3.67 -13.75 2.64
N LEU A 21 -3.18 -12.52 2.92
CA LEU A 21 -2.94 -11.50 1.90
C LEU A 21 -1.90 -11.98 0.90
N THR A 22 -2.07 -11.55 -0.35
CA THR A 22 -1.09 -11.79 -1.41
C THR A 22 -0.59 -10.48 -2.00
N PHE A 23 0.63 -10.46 -2.53
CA PHE A 23 1.32 -9.28 -3.03
C PHE A 23 2.02 -9.55 -4.36
N ASN A 24 1.42 -10.37 -5.23
CA ASN A 24 2.01 -10.71 -6.53
C ASN A 24 2.22 -9.47 -7.41
N SER A 25 1.37 -8.46 -7.29
CA SER A 25 1.55 -7.17 -7.95
C SER A 25 2.87 -6.51 -7.55
N VAL A 26 3.24 -6.56 -6.27
CA VAL A 26 4.50 -6.01 -5.76
C VAL A 26 5.67 -6.93 -6.07
N TYR A 27 5.53 -8.25 -5.89
CA TYR A 27 6.63 -9.19 -6.08
C TYR A 27 7.02 -9.39 -7.55
N GLU A 28 6.04 -9.35 -8.44
CA GLU A 28 6.22 -9.73 -9.83
C GLU A 28 5.96 -8.56 -10.78
N ALA A 29 4.79 -7.90 -10.71
CA ALA A 29 4.40 -6.93 -11.71
C ALA A 29 5.25 -5.65 -11.63
N ILE A 30 5.53 -5.13 -10.46
CA ILE A 30 6.35 -3.93 -10.29
C ILE A 30 7.77 -4.17 -10.84
N PRO A 31 8.58 -5.13 -10.31
CA PRO A 31 9.97 -5.24 -10.70
C PRO A 31 10.18 -5.81 -12.12
N LYS A 32 9.25 -6.64 -12.62
CA LYS A 32 9.43 -7.32 -13.89
C LYS A 32 8.75 -6.63 -15.08
N THR A 33 7.77 -5.77 -14.81
CA THR A 33 6.96 -5.17 -15.88
C THR A 33 6.89 -3.65 -15.76
N LEU A 34 6.38 -3.13 -14.65
CA LEU A 34 6.11 -1.71 -14.53
C LEU A 34 7.38 -0.87 -14.43
N GLN A 35 8.30 -1.23 -13.55
CA GLN A 35 9.53 -0.49 -13.36
C GLN A 35 10.40 -0.48 -14.63
N PRO A 36 10.65 -1.60 -15.31
CA PRO A 36 11.36 -1.60 -16.61
C PRO A 36 10.66 -0.78 -17.68
N LEU A 37 9.32 -0.80 -17.71
CA LEU A 37 8.56 0.04 -18.65
C LEU A 37 8.83 1.52 -18.41
N PHE A 38 8.71 1.99 -17.16
CA PHE A 38 8.97 3.39 -16.82
C PHE A 38 10.40 3.80 -17.11
N GLU A 39 11.37 2.95 -16.80
CA GLU A 39 12.79 3.19 -17.11
C GLU A 39 13.03 3.32 -18.61
N SER A 40 12.35 2.52 -19.44
CA SER A 40 12.48 2.60 -20.91
C SER A 40 12.02 3.96 -21.47
N TYR A 41 11.15 4.66 -20.76
CA TYR A 41 10.67 6.01 -21.09
C TYR A 41 11.38 7.11 -20.28
N SER A 42 12.42 6.77 -19.50
CA SER A 42 13.10 7.70 -18.58
C SER A 42 12.14 8.39 -17.61
N LEU A 43 11.12 7.67 -17.15
CA LEU A 43 10.16 8.12 -16.17
C LEU A 43 10.53 7.58 -14.78
N LYS A 44 10.36 8.42 -13.78
CA LYS A 44 10.52 8.06 -12.37
C LYS A 44 9.14 8.06 -11.70
N PRO A 45 8.53 6.88 -11.47
CA PRO A 45 7.22 6.80 -10.83
C PRO A 45 7.34 7.04 -9.32
N THR A 46 6.21 7.38 -8.69
CA THR A 46 6.03 7.36 -7.25
C THR A 46 5.08 6.23 -6.88
N TYR A 47 5.55 5.28 -6.08
CA TYR A 47 4.72 4.23 -5.49
C TYR A 47 4.24 4.67 -4.11
N PHE A 48 2.93 4.79 -3.93
CA PHE A 48 2.31 5.08 -2.64
C PHE A 48 1.96 3.78 -1.92
N LEU A 49 2.66 3.48 -0.84
CA LEU A 49 2.62 2.20 -0.15
C LEU A 49 1.56 2.21 0.95
N SER A 50 0.65 1.25 0.91
CA SER A 50 -0.31 1.02 1.99
C SER A 50 0.34 0.34 3.20
N PRO A 51 -0.30 0.40 4.39
CA PRO A 51 0.28 -0.15 5.62
C PRO A 51 0.66 -1.61 5.50
N GLU A 52 -0.19 -2.46 4.90
CA GLU A 52 0.05 -3.88 4.74
C GLU A 52 1.24 -4.21 3.83
N VAL A 53 1.54 -3.33 2.87
CA VAL A 53 2.72 -3.46 2.00
C VAL A 53 4.00 -3.09 2.75
N ILE A 54 3.95 -2.06 3.58
CA ILE A 54 5.10 -1.62 4.40
C ILE A 54 5.44 -2.65 5.48
N GLU A 55 4.44 -3.37 6.00
CA GLU A 55 4.62 -4.40 7.03
C GLU A 55 5.09 -5.76 6.48
N ASP A 56 5.02 -5.98 5.16
CA ASP A 56 5.53 -7.20 4.53
C ASP A 56 7.01 -7.07 4.17
N GLU A 57 7.86 -7.83 4.86
CA GLU A 57 9.32 -7.78 4.67
C GLU A 57 9.77 -8.04 3.24
N SER A 58 9.04 -8.89 2.50
CA SER A 58 9.37 -9.21 1.11
C SER A 58 9.01 -8.06 0.17
N CYS A 59 7.89 -7.39 0.41
CA CYS A 59 7.53 -6.16 -0.29
C CYS A 59 8.59 -5.07 -0.06
N VAL A 60 8.95 -4.82 1.18
CA VAL A 60 9.97 -3.84 1.56
C VAL A 60 11.30 -4.13 0.87
N LYS A 61 11.74 -5.39 0.86
CA LYS A 61 12.98 -5.79 0.18
C LYS A 61 12.96 -5.51 -1.32
N ILE A 62 11.86 -5.83 -1.99
CA ILE A 62 11.73 -5.60 -3.44
C ILE A 62 11.69 -4.10 -3.75
N LEU A 63 10.85 -3.34 -3.04
CA LEU A 63 10.73 -1.90 -3.26
C LEU A 63 12.04 -1.17 -2.95
N SER A 64 12.75 -1.57 -1.91
CA SER A 64 14.08 -1.05 -1.58
C SER A 64 15.09 -1.31 -2.69
N SER A 65 14.98 -2.42 -3.43
CA SER A 65 15.89 -2.73 -4.53
C SER A 65 15.75 -1.79 -5.73
N ILE A 66 14.61 -1.15 -5.91
CA ILE A 66 14.29 -0.24 -7.02
C ILE A 66 14.26 1.25 -6.61
N LYS A 67 14.46 1.58 -5.34
CA LYS A 67 14.29 2.93 -4.78
C LYS A 67 15.12 4.03 -5.46
N ASN A 68 16.21 3.69 -6.14
CA ASN A 68 17.02 4.67 -6.87
C ASN A 68 16.33 5.17 -8.15
N ASN A 69 15.40 4.38 -8.69
CA ASN A 69 14.72 4.62 -9.96
C ASN A 69 13.23 4.97 -9.78
N CYS A 70 12.77 5.09 -8.56
CA CYS A 70 11.40 5.50 -8.21
C CYS A 70 11.41 6.41 -6.98
N GLU A 71 10.25 6.95 -6.65
CA GLU A 71 9.98 7.55 -5.35
C GLU A 71 9.05 6.62 -4.57
N LEU A 72 9.22 6.57 -3.25
CA LEU A 72 8.34 5.85 -2.35
C LEU A 72 7.62 6.86 -1.47
N GLY A 73 6.34 6.68 -1.28
CA GLY A 73 5.49 7.49 -0.41
C GLY A 73 4.52 6.62 0.36
N THR A 74 3.72 7.23 1.21
CA THR A 74 2.73 6.53 2.03
C THR A 74 1.32 6.66 1.45
N HIS A 75 0.52 5.61 1.58
CA HIS A 75 -0.90 5.54 1.21
C HIS A 75 -1.72 5.07 2.40
N LEU A 76 -2.43 5.99 3.04
CA LEU A 76 -3.23 5.66 4.21
C LEU A 76 -4.54 4.96 3.78
N HIS A 77 -4.69 3.71 4.22
CA HIS A 77 -5.88 2.91 3.96
C HIS A 77 -6.90 3.01 5.08
N ALA A 78 -8.14 3.38 4.76
CA ALA A 78 -9.18 3.55 5.77
C ALA A 78 -9.57 2.23 6.43
N ASP A 79 -9.68 1.18 5.65
CA ASP A 79 -10.15 -0.14 6.09
C ASP A 79 -9.08 -1.02 6.77
N TYR A 80 -7.81 -0.59 6.75
CA TYR A 80 -6.75 -1.30 7.45
C TYR A 80 -6.58 -0.77 8.87
N ILE A 81 -6.76 -1.64 9.86
CA ILE A 81 -6.73 -1.28 11.28
C ILE A 81 -5.45 -1.79 11.94
N GLU A 82 -4.65 -0.85 12.43
CA GLU A 82 -3.54 -1.11 13.32
C GLU A 82 -3.98 -0.96 14.79
N PRO A 83 -3.40 -1.68 15.73
CA PRO A 83 -2.28 -2.63 15.59
C PRO A 83 -2.71 -4.05 15.20
N SER A 84 -4.00 -4.30 14.93
CA SER A 84 -4.52 -5.65 14.63
C SER A 84 -4.03 -6.21 13.29
N LYS A 85 -3.40 -5.37 12.46
CA LYS A 85 -2.90 -5.74 11.12
C LYS A 85 -3.94 -6.46 10.27
N SER A 86 -5.18 -6.01 10.33
CA SER A 86 -6.31 -6.63 9.67
C SER A 86 -7.19 -5.60 8.99
N PHE A 87 -7.80 -6.03 7.88
CA PHE A 87 -8.84 -5.24 7.24
C PHE A 87 -10.16 -5.37 8.00
N VAL A 88 -10.91 -4.27 8.06
CA VAL A 88 -12.29 -4.31 8.52
C VAL A 88 -13.10 -5.16 7.56
N ASN A 89 -13.80 -6.17 8.09
CA ASN A 89 -14.71 -6.96 7.31
C ASN A 89 -15.99 -6.15 7.03
N PHE A 90 -16.12 -5.63 5.82
CA PHE A 90 -17.34 -4.94 5.37
C PHE A 90 -18.46 -5.93 5.12
N SER A 91 -18.96 -6.59 6.14
CA SER A 91 -20.22 -7.36 6.03
C SER A 91 -21.42 -6.41 6.10
N GLY A 92 -21.59 -5.67 5.02
CA GLY A 92 -22.92 -5.24 4.58
C GLY A 92 -23.55 -4.00 5.19
N ARG A 93 -23.00 -3.16 6.02
CA ARG A 93 -23.54 -1.82 6.39
C ARG A 93 -22.63 -0.94 7.24
N GLU A 94 -21.53 -1.43 7.72
CA GLU A 94 -20.63 -0.65 8.56
C GLU A 94 -19.52 -0.08 7.69
N THR A 95 -19.58 1.21 7.52
CA THR A 95 -18.79 1.96 6.55
C THR A 95 -17.63 2.64 7.25
N HIS A 96 -16.57 1.93 7.49
CA HIS A 96 -15.26 2.57 7.71
C HIS A 96 -14.47 2.59 6.40
N ALA A 97 -15.18 2.86 5.30
CA ALA A 97 -14.59 2.96 3.97
C ALA A 97 -13.82 4.27 3.77
N PHE A 98 -14.08 5.26 4.61
CA PHE A 98 -13.44 6.57 4.54
C PHE A 98 -12.76 6.91 5.87
N GLN A 99 -11.67 7.67 5.80
CA GLN A 99 -11.00 8.13 7.03
C GLN A 99 -11.93 8.93 7.94
N THR A 100 -12.87 9.69 7.36
CA THR A 100 -13.88 10.47 8.09
C THR A 100 -14.86 9.65 8.93
N ASP A 101 -14.87 8.33 8.77
CA ASP A 101 -15.70 7.43 9.59
C ASP A 101 -15.07 7.14 10.97
N TYR A 102 -13.82 7.56 11.17
CA TYR A 102 -13.10 7.44 12.44
C TYR A 102 -13.09 8.74 13.23
N SER A 103 -12.86 8.64 14.54
CA SER A 103 -12.57 9.83 15.33
C SER A 103 -11.22 10.43 14.94
N PRO A 104 -11.02 11.74 15.15
CA PRO A 104 -9.73 12.39 14.85
C PRO A 104 -8.53 11.74 15.55
N GLU A 105 -8.72 11.18 16.73
CA GLU A 105 -7.68 10.47 17.47
C GLU A 105 -7.24 9.20 16.75
N ILE A 106 -8.20 8.40 16.25
CA ILE A 106 -7.91 7.18 15.50
C ILE A 106 -7.24 7.51 14.15
N GLU A 107 -7.73 8.53 13.45
CA GLU A 107 -7.09 8.99 12.21
C GLU A 107 -5.64 9.40 12.45
N PHE A 108 -5.39 10.14 13.52
CA PHE A 108 -4.05 10.57 13.89
C PHE A 108 -3.15 9.37 14.23
N GLU A 109 -3.63 8.41 15.01
CA GLU A 109 -2.88 7.19 15.34
C GLU A 109 -2.54 6.38 14.09
N LYS A 110 -3.50 6.18 13.17
CA LYS A 110 -3.26 5.49 11.91
C LYS A 110 -2.16 6.18 11.08
N LEU A 111 -2.23 7.51 10.97
CA LEU A 111 -1.21 8.28 10.24
C LEU A 111 0.16 8.21 10.91
N LEU A 112 0.20 8.28 12.24
CA LEU A 112 1.44 8.20 13.01
C LEU A 112 2.10 6.82 12.85
N ASN A 113 1.33 5.74 12.94
CA ASN A 113 1.82 4.38 12.78
C ASN A 113 2.36 4.16 11.36
N LEU A 114 1.61 4.58 10.34
CA LEU A 114 2.05 4.50 8.95
C LEU A 114 3.37 5.26 8.72
N THR A 115 3.48 6.47 9.28
CA THR A 115 4.67 7.29 9.16
C THR A 115 5.89 6.66 9.85
N ASN A 116 5.70 6.12 11.05
CA ASN A 116 6.77 5.45 11.78
C ASN A 116 7.24 4.19 11.05
N ASN A 117 6.31 3.33 10.64
CA ASN A 117 6.64 2.09 9.91
C ASN A 117 7.32 2.36 8.56
N PHE A 118 7.02 3.48 7.92
CA PHE A 118 7.67 3.86 6.66
C PHE A 118 9.12 4.34 6.85
N ASN A 119 9.43 4.93 7.99
CA ASN A 119 10.76 5.47 8.29
C ASN A 119 11.73 4.45 8.89
N ASP A 120 11.25 3.33 9.40
CA ASP A 120 12.05 2.23 9.97
C ASP A 120 12.60 1.32 8.87
#